data_b54515121aa9ec6d45864cde3e735686
#
_entry.id   b54515121aa9ec6d45864cde3e735686
#
_cell.length_a   1.000
_cell.length_b   1.000
_cell.length_c   1.000
_cell.angle_alpha   90.00
_cell.angle_beta   90.00
_cell.angle_gamma   90.00
#
_symmetry.space_group_name_H-M   'P 1'
#
loop_
_entity.id
_entity.type
_entity.pdbx_description
1 polymer ?
#
loop_
_entity_poly.entity_id
_entity_poly.type
_entity_poly.pdbx_seq_one_letter_code
_entity_poly.pdbx_strand_id
1 'polypeptide(L)'
;ASAAAAPLPDTPGAQFPSVSSFDNSGPYAVTSQSEGPSCRIYRPRTLGQDGVRHPVILWGNGTGTGPTTYSGLLTHWASHGFVVAAAETSNAGTGRDMLACLDYLVQESKRTYGTYVGVLNTGRGATSGHSQGGGGSIMAGQDDRVKVTAPIQPYTIGLGHDSSSQRNQRGPMFLMSGGADTIAIPYLNAQPVYTRANVPIFW
;
A
#
# COMPACT_ATOMS: atom_id res chain seq x y z
N ALA A 1 -8.04 7.64 29.88
CA ALA A 1 -7.50 6.83 28.78
C ALA A 1 -8.66 6.07 28.14
N SER A 2 -9.13 6.54 26.98
CA SER A 2 -10.15 5.84 26.20
C SER A 2 -9.45 4.68 25.48
N ALA A 3 -9.84 3.45 25.78
CA ALA A 3 -9.35 2.28 25.07
C ALA A 3 -9.77 2.41 23.60
N ALA A 4 -8.81 2.33 22.69
CA ALA A 4 -9.10 2.25 21.25
C ALA A 4 -9.98 1.01 21.02
N ALA A 5 -11.13 1.20 20.38
CA ALA A 5 -11.99 0.08 20.01
C ALA A 5 -11.18 -0.89 19.15
N ALA A 6 -11.20 -2.18 19.52
CA ALA A 6 -10.61 -3.23 18.68
C ALA A 6 -11.23 -3.18 17.29
N PRO A 7 -10.47 -3.49 16.23
CA PRO A 7 -11.05 -3.61 14.90
C PRO A 7 -12.19 -4.63 14.98
N LEU A 8 -13.36 -4.24 14.44
CA LEU A 8 -14.48 -5.15 14.37
C LEU A 8 -14.04 -6.40 13.57
N PRO A 9 -14.40 -7.62 13.97
CA PRO A 9 -14.08 -8.81 13.20
C PRO A 9 -14.72 -8.73 11.81
N ASP A 10 -14.07 -9.36 10.82
CA ASP A 10 -14.67 -9.51 9.49
C ASP A 10 -16.07 -10.13 9.65
N THR A 11 -17.05 -9.63 8.91
CA THR A 11 -18.40 -10.19 8.93
C THR A 11 -18.30 -11.66 8.51
N PRO A 12 -18.72 -12.63 9.35
CA PRO A 12 -18.66 -14.04 8.97
C PRO A 12 -19.40 -14.28 7.65
N GLY A 13 -18.72 -14.87 6.67
CA GLY A 13 -19.29 -15.18 5.35
C GLY A 13 -19.18 -14.06 4.31
N ALA A 14 -18.72 -12.85 4.66
CA ALA A 14 -18.46 -11.81 3.68
C ALA A 14 -17.22 -12.17 2.84
N GLN A 15 -17.41 -12.27 1.53
CA GLN A 15 -16.35 -12.61 0.58
C GLN A 15 -16.32 -11.59 -0.56
N PHE A 16 -15.12 -11.28 -1.03
CA PHE A 16 -14.98 -10.52 -2.27
C PHE A 16 -15.51 -11.34 -3.45
N PRO A 17 -16.10 -10.71 -4.47
CA PRO A 17 -16.51 -11.40 -5.68
C PRO A 17 -15.34 -12.17 -6.29
N SER A 18 -15.61 -13.40 -6.75
CA SER A 18 -14.62 -14.18 -7.47
C SER A 18 -14.28 -13.54 -8.81
N VAL A 19 -13.03 -13.65 -9.22
CA VAL A 19 -12.56 -13.17 -10.54
C VAL A 19 -12.01 -14.35 -11.33
N SER A 20 -12.21 -14.31 -12.64
CA SER A 20 -11.70 -15.36 -13.55
C SER A 20 -10.22 -15.16 -13.87
N SER A 21 -9.72 -13.95 -13.77
CA SER A 21 -8.34 -13.57 -14.05
C SER A 21 -7.98 -12.28 -13.32
N PHE A 22 -6.77 -12.20 -12.75
CA PHE A 22 -6.28 -11.03 -12.04
C PHE A 22 -5.61 -9.99 -12.96
N ASP A 23 -5.35 -10.31 -14.21
CA ASP A 23 -4.83 -9.40 -15.22
C ASP A 23 -5.92 -8.56 -15.91
N ASN A 24 -7.18 -8.98 -15.81
CA ASN A 24 -8.33 -8.19 -16.21
C ASN A 24 -8.79 -7.23 -15.10
N SER A 25 -9.55 -6.20 -15.47
CA SER A 25 -10.21 -5.35 -14.47
C SER A 25 -11.09 -6.18 -13.55
N GLY A 26 -11.04 -5.87 -12.26
CA GLY A 26 -11.88 -6.51 -11.25
C GLY A 26 -13.36 -6.08 -11.34
N PRO A 27 -14.22 -6.64 -10.49
CA PRO A 27 -15.67 -6.45 -10.56
C PRO A 27 -16.16 -5.09 -10.06
N TYR A 28 -15.29 -4.28 -9.43
CA TYR A 28 -15.71 -2.99 -8.85
C TYR A 28 -15.50 -1.83 -9.82
N ALA A 29 -16.54 -0.99 -9.98
CA ALA A 29 -16.37 0.33 -10.56
C ALA A 29 -15.52 1.20 -9.63
N VAL A 30 -14.55 1.91 -10.17
CA VAL A 30 -13.57 2.68 -9.39
C VAL A 30 -13.85 4.18 -9.43
N THR A 31 -13.54 4.86 -8.36
CA THR A 31 -13.43 6.32 -8.28
C THR A 31 -12.11 6.71 -7.64
N SER A 32 -11.62 7.92 -7.93
CA SER A 32 -10.44 8.46 -7.29
C SER A 32 -10.58 9.94 -6.99
N GLN A 33 -10.06 10.38 -5.85
CA GLN A 33 -10.03 11.78 -5.46
C GLN A 33 -8.89 12.04 -4.47
N SER A 34 -8.46 13.30 -4.37
CA SER A 34 -7.50 13.73 -3.36
C SER A 34 -8.21 13.96 -2.03
N GLU A 35 -7.67 13.41 -0.96
CA GLU A 35 -8.24 13.46 0.39
C GLU A 35 -7.13 13.57 1.44
N GLY A 36 -7.50 13.99 2.66
CA GLY A 36 -6.62 13.99 3.82
C GLY A 36 -5.35 14.81 3.65
N PRO A 37 -4.24 14.36 4.26
CA PRO A 37 -2.97 15.08 4.21
C PRO A 37 -2.20 14.79 2.90
N SER A 38 -2.71 15.19 1.75
CA SER A 38 -2.12 14.95 0.43
C SER A 38 -2.09 13.47 0.04
N CYS A 39 -3.25 12.83 0.03
CA CYS A 39 -3.42 11.46 -0.42
C CYS A 39 -4.40 11.40 -1.58
N ARG A 40 -4.03 10.71 -2.66
CA ARG A 40 -4.98 10.36 -3.71
C ARG A 40 -5.50 8.95 -3.45
N ILE A 41 -6.79 8.85 -3.18
CA ILE A 41 -7.44 7.59 -2.86
C ILE A 41 -8.12 7.03 -4.10
N TYR A 42 -7.71 5.83 -4.53
CA TYR A 42 -8.40 5.02 -5.54
C TYR A 42 -9.17 3.93 -4.81
N ARG A 43 -10.46 3.80 -5.08
CA ARG A 43 -11.31 2.86 -4.35
C ARG A 43 -12.52 2.40 -5.15
N PRO A 44 -13.13 1.28 -4.76
CA PRO A 44 -14.48 0.96 -5.22
C PRO A 44 -15.41 2.15 -5.02
N ARG A 45 -16.24 2.45 -6.01
CA ARG A 45 -17.21 3.54 -5.93
C ARG A 45 -18.18 3.32 -4.77
N THR A 46 -18.64 2.08 -4.60
CA THR A 46 -19.44 1.64 -3.47
C THR A 46 -18.59 0.76 -2.56
N LEU A 47 -18.41 1.18 -1.32
CA LEU A 47 -17.67 0.42 -0.30
C LEU A 47 -18.63 -0.38 0.58
N GLY A 48 -18.12 -1.51 1.12
CA GLY A 48 -18.86 -2.32 2.09
C GLY A 48 -20.03 -3.11 1.51
N GLN A 49 -20.15 -3.19 0.20
CA GLN A 49 -21.17 -4.01 -0.44
C GLN A 49 -21.04 -5.47 0.02
N ASP A 50 -22.17 -6.12 0.30
CA ASP A 50 -22.22 -7.51 0.81
C ASP A 50 -21.42 -7.74 2.11
N GLY A 51 -21.19 -6.68 2.88
CA GLY A 51 -20.51 -6.74 4.18
C GLY A 51 -19.00 -6.90 4.10
N VAL A 52 -18.39 -6.80 2.92
CA VAL A 52 -16.94 -6.87 2.77
C VAL A 52 -16.26 -5.67 3.41
N ARG A 53 -15.06 -5.89 3.93
CA ARG A 53 -14.16 -4.84 4.43
C ARG A 53 -12.94 -4.78 3.55
N HIS A 54 -12.74 -3.60 2.99
CA HIS A 54 -11.70 -3.38 1.99
C HIS A 54 -10.32 -3.23 2.65
N PRO A 55 -9.35 -4.08 2.30
CA PRO A 55 -7.96 -3.89 2.74
C PRO A 55 -7.35 -2.67 2.06
N VAL A 56 -6.33 -2.10 2.71
CA VAL A 56 -5.68 -0.87 2.25
C VAL A 56 -4.33 -1.19 1.63
N ILE A 57 -4.04 -0.62 0.45
CA ILE A 57 -2.70 -0.59 -0.15
C ILE A 57 -2.18 0.84 -0.09
N LEU A 58 -1.00 1.03 0.48
CA LEU A 58 -0.27 2.28 0.46
C LEU A 58 0.65 2.30 -0.76
N TRP A 59 0.65 3.41 -1.50
CA TRP A 59 1.47 3.56 -2.69
C TRP A 59 2.44 4.73 -2.57
N GLY A 60 3.73 4.46 -2.88
CA GLY A 60 4.79 5.45 -3.00
C GLY A 60 5.23 5.65 -4.45
N ASN A 61 5.28 6.90 -4.88
CA ASN A 61 5.69 7.28 -6.26
C ASN A 61 7.20 7.25 -6.44
N GLY A 62 7.66 7.06 -7.66
CA GLY A 62 9.04 7.32 -8.06
C GLY A 62 9.39 8.80 -7.98
N THR A 63 10.69 9.11 -7.91
CA THR A 63 11.21 10.47 -7.81
C THR A 63 10.65 11.38 -8.89
N GLY A 64 10.15 12.55 -8.51
CA GLY A 64 9.64 13.55 -9.44
C GLY A 64 8.28 13.23 -10.07
N THR A 65 7.62 12.13 -9.64
CA THR A 65 6.31 11.72 -10.17
C THR A 65 5.22 11.84 -9.12
N GLY A 66 3.97 11.66 -9.54
CA GLY A 66 2.79 11.64 -8.67
C GLY A 66 1.88 10.43 -8.97
N PRO A 67 0.81 10.25 -8.19
CA PRO A 67 -0.09 9.08 -8.32
C PRO A 67 -0.69 8.91 -9.71
N THR A 68 -0.92 10.00 -10.43
CA THR A 68 -1.52 9.96 -11.78
C THR A 68 -0.64 9.23 -12.80
N THR A 69 0.68 9.23 -12.61
CA THR A 69 1.62 8.45 -13.43
C THR A 69 1.32 6.95 -13.37
N TYR A 70 0.79 6.49 -12.25
CA TYR A 70 0.51 5.08 -11.96
C TYR A 70 -0.99 4.75 -11.96
N SER A 71 -1.82 5.65 -12.46
CA SER A 71 -3.28 5.55 -12.36
C SER A 71 -3.84 4.22 -12.90
N GLY A 72 -3.26 3.66 -13.94
CA GLY A 72 -3.65 2.35 -14.48
C GLY A 72 -3.52 1.23 -13.44
N LEU A 73 -2.36 1.12 -12.80
CA LEU A 73 -2.10 0.12 -11.76
C LEU A 73 -2.99 0.34 -10.53
N LEU A 74 -3.07 1.59 -10.05
CA LEU A 74 -3.82 1.91 -8.83
C LEU A 74 -5.33 1.71 -9.02
N THR A 75 -5.86 2.04 -10.20
CA THR A 75 -7.24 1.74 -10.60
C THR A 75 -7.47 0.24 -10.71
N HIS A 76 -6.51 -0.49 -11.28
CA HIS A 76 -6.59 -1.94 -11.39
C HIS A 76 -6.75 -2.60 -10.01
N TRP A 77 -5.89 -2.27 -9.05
CA TRP A 77 -6.02 -2.79 -7.68
C TRP A 77 -7.35 -2.41 -7.02
N ALA A 78 -7.77 -1.15 -7.19
CA ALA A 78 -9.06 -0.71 -6.65
C ALA A 78 -10.24 -1.47 -7.28
N SER A 79 -10.15 -1.83 -8.55
CA SER A 79 -11.19 -2.63 -9.22
C SER A 79 -11.32 -4.05 -8.65
N HIS A 80 -10.28 -4.55 -7.99
CA HIS A 80 -10.28 -5.82 -7.27
C HIS A 80 -10.70 -5.69 -5.79
N GLY A 81 -11.13 -4.51 -5.36
CA GLY A 81 -11.70 -4.29 -4.03
C GLY A 81 -10.74 -3.69 -3.01
N PHE A 82 -9.53 -3.29 -3.38
CA PHE A 82 -8.64 -2.58 -2.48
C PHE A 82 -9.01 -1.10 -2.39
N VAL A 83 -8.74 -0.49 -1.24
CA VAL A 83 -8.64 0.97 -1.10
C VAL A 83 -7.17 1.32 -1.20
N VAL A 84 -6.79 1.99 -2.27
CA VAL A 84 -5.38 2.32 -2.56
C VAL A 84 -5.14 3.78 -2.20
N ALA A 85 -4.30 4.01 -1.19
CA ALA A 85 -3.92 5.34 -0.74
C ALA A 85 -2.53 5.70 -1.26
N ALA A 86 -2.49 6.50 -2.30
CA ALA A 86 -1.27 6.97 -2.93
C ALA A 86 -0.87 8.33 -2.34
N ALA A 87 0.33 8.42 -1.76
CA ALA A 87 0.85 9.69 -1.26
C ALA A 87 1.10 10.67 -2.41
N GLU A 88 0.54 11.87 -2.33
CA GLU A 88 0.73 12.94 -3.33
C GLU A 88 2.07 13.66 -3.08
N THR A 89 3.15 12.90 -3.10
CA THR A 89 4.52 13.41 -2.97
C THR A 89 5.40 12.85 -4.08
N SER A 90 6.37 13.64 -4.52
CA SER A 90 7.42 13.20 -5.45
C SER A 90 8.65 12.63 -4.72
N ASN A 91 8.61 12.53 -3.38
CA ASN A 91 9.71 12.13 -2.50
C ASN A 91 9.23 11.13 -1.43
N ALA A 92 8.74 9.96 -1.85
CA ALA A 92 8.14 8.96 -0.96
C ALA A 92 9.17 8.08 -0.21
N GLY A 93 10.46 8.30 -0.36
CA GLY A 93 11.52 7.39 0.10
C GLY A 93 11.56 7.09 1.60
N THR A 94 11.04 8.00 2.45
CA THR A 94 10.94 7.77 3.90
C THR A 94 9.75 6.90 4.31
N GLY A 95 8.77 6.68 3.44
CA GLY A 95 7.50 6.01 3.75
C GLY A 95 6.54 6.81 4.64
N ARG A 96 6.93 7.98 5.16
CA ARG A 96 6.13 8.78 6.11
C ARG A 96 4.83 9.26 5.51
N ASP A 97 4.85 9.79 4.29
CA ASP A 97 3.65 10.28 3.63
C ASP A 97 2.67 9.15 3.31
N MET A 98 3.20 7.95 3.01
CA MET A 98 2.39 6.74 2.83
C MET A 98 1.69 6.36 4.14
N LEU A 99 2.40 6.36 5.26
CA LEU A 99 1.82 6.07 6.59
C LEU A 99 0.85 7.16 7.03
N ALA A 100 1.08 8.43 6.71
CA ALA A 100 0.13 9.50 6.97
C ALA A 100 -1.22 9.27 6.25
N CYS A 101 -1.19 8.71 5.04
CA CYS A 101 -2.41 8.30 4.34
C CYS A 101 -3.14 7.14 5.05
N LEU A 102 -2.40 6.18 5.61
CA LEU A 102 -3.00 5.12 6.43
C LEU A 102 -3.64 5.69 7.70
N ASP A 103 -2.93 6.59 8.38
CA ASP A 103 -3.44 7.25 9.59
C ASP A 103 -4.74 8.00 9.32
N TYR A 104 -4.81 8.73 8.20
CA TYR A 104 -6.02 9.39 7.74
C TYR A 104 -7.17 8.38 7.56
N LEU A 105 -6.96 7.29 6.81
CA LEU A 105 -8.00 6.28 6.59
C LEU A 105 -8.43 5.60 7.89
N VAL A 106 -7.50 5.34 8.82
CA VAL A 106 -7.82 4.80 10.15
C VAL A 106 -8.68 5.77 10.94
N GLN A 107 -8.39 7.06 10.91
CA GLN A 107 -9.20 8.07 11.58
C GLN A 107 -10.61 8.16 10.96
N GLU A 108 -10.70 8.24 9.64
CA GLU A 108 -11.97 8.30 8.93
C GLU A 108 -12.84 7.05 9.16
N SER A 109 -12.23 5.87 9.25
CA SER A 109 -12.96 4.61 9.51
C SER A 109 -13.60 4.54 10.90
N LYS A 110 -13.12 5.35 11.86
CA LYS A 110 -13.60 5.40 13.26
C LYS A 110 -14.60 6.51 13.53
N ARG A 111 -14.92 7.33 12.54
CA ARG A 111 -15.91 8.41 12.70
C ARG A 111 -17.31 7.83 12.94
N THR A 112 -18.21 8.66 13.41
CA THR A 112 -19.63 8.29 13.60
C THR A 112 -20.34 8.11 12.26
N TYR A 113 -19.93 8.87 11.25
CA TYR A 113 -20.48 8.83 9.87
C TYR A 113 -19.38 9.20 8.87
N GLY A 114 -19.53 8.77 7.62
CA GLY A 114 -18.60 9.05 6.54
C GLY A 114 -18.38 7.84 5.62
N THR A 115 -17.66 8.07 4.54
CA THR A 115 -17.44 7.11 3.46
C THR A 115 -16.74 5.82 3.93
N TYR A 116 -15.86 5.91 4.93
CA TYR A 116 -14.98 4.81 5.33
C TYR A 116 -15.43 4.08 6.59
N VAL A 117 -16.54 4.52 7.21
CA VAL A 117 -16.99 3.98 8.50
C VAL A 117 -17.40 2.51 8.37
N GLY A 118 -16.70 1.64 9.11
CA GLY A 118 -17.01 0.22 9.19
C GLY A 118 -16.72 -0.61 7.94
N VAL A 119 -16.17 -0.01 6.88
CA VAL A 119 -15.96 -0.67 5.58
C VAL A 119 -14.49 -0.91 5.24
N LEU A 120 -13.54 -0.46 6.08
CA LEU A 120 -12.12 -0.71 5.89
C LEU A 120 -11.59 -1.81 6.82
N ASN A 121 -10.66 -2.60 6.31
CA ASN A 121 -9.82 -3.49 7.10
C ASN A 121 -8.41 -2.88 7.23
N THR A 122 -8.29 -1.91 8.13
CA THR A 122 -7.04 -1.15 8.33
C THR A 122 -5.95 -1.95 9.03
N GLY A 123 -6.25 -3.12 9.58
CA GLY A 123 -5.27 -4.03 10.17
C GLY A 123 -4.65 -5.01 9.17
N ARG A 124 -5.11 -5.00 7.91
CA ARG A 124 -4.58 -5.79 6.79
C ARG A 124 -4.06 -4.90 5.68
N GLY A 125 -3.14 -3.99 6.04
CA GLY A 125 -2.49 -3.09 5.11
C GLY A 125 -1.42 -3.79 4.29
N ALA A 126 -1.23 -3.31 3.05
CA ALA A 126 -0.06 -3.63 2.23
C ALA A 126 0.63 -2.33 1.82
N THR A 127 1.92 -2.40 1.53
CA THR A 127 2.67 -1.30 0.94
C THR A 127 3.28 -1.70 -0.37
N SER A 128 3.26 -0.80 -1.33
CA SER A 128 3.96 -0.93 -2.60
C SER A 128 4.46 0.44 -3.07
N GLY A 129 5.30 0.46 -4.06
CA GLY A 129 5.83 1.70 -4.63
C GLY A 129 6.90 1.42 -5.66
N HIS A 130 7.15 2.40 -6.50
CA HIS A 130 8.14 2.31 -7.57
C HIS A 130 9.37 3.14 -7.24
N SER A 131 10.56 2.62 -7.54
CA SER A 131 11.83 3.34 -7.42
C SER A 131 12.05 3.90 -5.99
N GLN A 132 12.19 5.21 -5.81
CA GLN A 132 12.22 5.86 -4.49
C GLN A 132 11.03 5.45 -3.62
N GLY A 133 9.81 5.40 -4.18
CA GLY A 133 8.61 4.93 -3.48
C GLY A 133 8.67 3.44 -3.15
N GLY A 134 9.40 2.63 -3.92
CA GLY A 134 9.72 1.25 -3.58
C GLY A 134 10.59 1.16 -2.32
N GLY A 135 11.60 2.02 -2.20
CA GLY A 135 12.36 2.20 -0.96
C GLY A 135 11.46 2.65 0.20
N GLY A 136 10.55 3.60 -0.06
CA GLY A 136 9.56 4.07 0.92
C GLY A 136 8.57 3.00 1.35
N SER A 137 8.18 2.08 0.46
CA SER A 137 7.31 0.97 0.81
C SER A 137 7.97 -0.01 1.80
N ILE A 138 9.28 -0.22 1.67
CA ILE A 138 10.08 -1.00 2.64
C ILE A 138 10.14 -0.25 3.99
N MET A 139 10.33 1.07 3.97
CA MET A 139 10.30 1.89 5.17
C MET A 139 8.95 1.81 5.89
N ALA A 140 7.85 1.92 5.16
CA ALA A 140 6.49 1.80 5.69
C ALA A 140 6.15 0.36 6.13
N GLY A 141 6.80 -0.65 5.58
CA GLY A 141 6.63 -2.07 5.94
C GLY A 141 7.03 -2.43 7.38
N GLN A 142 7.63 -1.48 8.12
CA GLN A 142 7.93 -1.63 9.54
C GLN A 142 6.71 -1.36 10.45
N ASP A 143 5.65 -0.79 9.93
CA ASP A 143 4.41 -0.51 10.68
C ASP A 143 3.63 -1.81 10.92
N ASP A 144 3.15 -2.01 12.15
CA ASP A 144 2.45 -3.24 12.56
C ASP A 144 1.14 -3.47 11.80
N ARG A 145 0.57 -2.45 11.18
CA ARG A 145 -0.63 -2.54 10.35
C ARG A 145 -0.35 -3.08 8.95
N VAL A 146 0.92 -3.06 8.52
CA VAL A 146 1.37 -3.57 7.22
C VAL A 146 1.63 -5.07 7.34
N LYS A 147 0.96 -5.85 6.50
CA LYS A 147 1.03 -7.32 6.48
C LYS A 147 1.73 -7.88 5.25
N VAL A 148 1.93 -7.06 4.23
CA VAL A 148 2.65 -7.39 2.99
C VAL A 148 3.38 -6.17 2.48
N THR A 149 4.61 -6.35 2.03
CA THR A 149 5.39 -5.31 1.35
C THR A 149 5.71 -5.79 -0.08
N ALA A 150 5.38 -4.99 -1.09
CA ALA A 150 5.57 -5.35 -2.50
C ALA A 150 6.31 -4.23 -3.27
N PRO A 151 7.61 -4.00 -3.00
CA PRO A 151 8.38 -2.96 -3.67
C PRO A 151 8.67 -3.31 -5.12
N ILE A 152 8.50 -2.32 -6.01
CA ILE A 152 8.75 -2.44 -7.44
C ILE A 152 9.99 -1.63 -7.79
N GLN A 153 11.03 -2.30 -8.31
CA GLN A 153 12.31 -1.66 -8.67
C GLN A 153 12.80 -0.71 -7.56
N PRO A 154 12.86 -1.15 -6.28
CA PRO A 154 13.10 -0.24 -5.18
C PRO A 154 14.46 0.44 -5.31
N TYR A 155 14.51 1.75 -5.06
CA TYR A 155 15.74 2.49 -4.89
C TYR A 155 16.02 2.67 -3.40
N THR A 156 17.12 2.09 -2.93
CA THR A 156 17.42 1.95 -1.49
C THR A 156 18.73 2.63 -1.08
N ILE A 157 19.30 3.45 -1.96
CA ILE A 157 20.54 4.17 -1.72
C ILE A 157 20.23 5.66 -1.52
N GLY A 158 20.10 6.09 -0.27
CA GLY A 158 19.72 7.47 0.04
C GLY A 158 18.24 7.77 -0.20
N LEU A 159 17.91 8.99 -0.57
CA LEU A 159 16.55 9.50 -0.82
C LEU A 159 15.57 9.20 0.33
N GLY A 160 16.07 9.17 1.58
CA GLY A 160 15.26 8.93 2.78
C GLY A 160 15.10 7.46 3.17
N HIS A 161 15.61 6.52 2.39
CA HIS A 161 15.62 5.12 2.76
C HIS A 161 16.70 4.84 3.83
N ASP A 162 16.32 4.13 4.89
CA ASP A 162 17.22 3.59 5.91
C ASP A 162 17.28 2.06 5.76
N SER A 163 18.48 1.53 5.57
CA SER A 163 18.71 0.10 5.35
C SER A 163 18.33 -0.78 6.55
N SER A 164 18.24 -0.22 7.77
CA SER A 164 17.75 -0.96 8.94
C SER A 164 16.31 -1.43 8.78
N SER A 165 15.49 -0.69 8.01
CA SER A 165 14.10 -1.04 7.70
C SER A 165 13.97 -2.42 7.04
N GLN A 166 14.97 -2.83 6.27
CA GLN A 166 15.00 -4.10 5.55
C GLN A 166 14.98 -5.31 6.51
N ARG A 167 15.40 -5.12 7.77
CA ARG A 167 15.46 -6.15 8.82
C ARG A 167 14.30 -6.07 9.81
N ASN A 168 13.37 -5.14 9.62
CA ASN A 168 12.27 -4.86 10.54
C ASN A 168 10.90 -4.96 9.88
N GLN A 169 10.76 -5.78 8.85
CA GLN A 169 9.50 -5.97 8.14
C GLN A 169 8.49 -6.74 8.99
N ARG A 170 7.20 -6.42 8.85
CA ARG A 170 6.10 -7.00 9.63
C ARG A 170 5.32 -8.08 8.90
N GLY A 171 5.61 -8.32 7.62
CA GLY A 171 4.97 -9.36 6.84
C GLY A 171 5.82 -9.77 5.65
N PRO A 172 5.45 -10.84 4.94
CA PRO A 172 6.19 -11.32 3.79
C PRO A 172 6.34 -10.24 2.73
N MET A 173 7.41 -10.37 1.93
CA MET A 173 7.74 -9.42 0.89
C MET A 173 7.69 -10.07 -0.49
N PHE A 174 7.06 -9.39 -1.45
CA PHE A 174 7.15 -9.69 -2.88
C PHE A 174 8.00 -8.62 -3.56
N LEU A 175 9.29 -8.90 -3.73
CA LEU A 175 10.28 -7.97 -4.28
C LEU A 175 10.36 -8.12 -5.79
N MET A 176 10.07 -7.06 -6.52
CA MET A 176 10.17 -7.04 -7.98
C MET A 176 11.34 -6.16 -8.43
N SER A 177 12.19 -6.69 -9.30
CA SER A 177 13.27 -5.90 -9.92
C SER A 177 13.49 -6.32 -11.36
N GLY A 178 13.83 -5.38 -12.23
CA GLY A 178 14.21 -5.65 -13.62
C GLY A 178 15.69 -5.94 -13.76
N GLY A 179 16.05 -7.09 -14.31
CA GLY A 179 17.46 -7.52 -14.44
C GLY A 179 18.34 -6.58 -15.28
N ALA A 180 17.74 -5.74 -16.12
CA ALA A 180 18.44 -4.76 -16.95
C ALA A 180 18.27 -3.30 -16.45
N ASP A 181 17.75 -3.10 -15.24
CA ASP A 181 17.62 -1.76 -14.65
C ASP A 181 19.00 -1.14 -14.36
N THR A 182 19.26 0.02 -14.96
CA THR A 182 20.51 0.75 -14.82
C THR A 182 20.44 1.89 -13.79
N ILE A 183 19.27 2.16 -13.23
CA ILE A 183 19.03 3.19 -12.21
C ILE A 183 18.87 2.56 -10.83
N ALA A 184 17.84 1.72 -10.65
CA ALA A 184 17.67 0.92 -9.45
C ALA A 184 18.34 -0.46 -9.63
N ILE A 185 19.64 -0.45 -9.91
CA ILE A 185 20.43 -1.63 -10.22
C ILE A 185 20.16 -2.72 -9.18
N PRO A 186 19.69 -3.92 -9.57
CA PRO A 186 19.27 -4.97 -8.62
C PRO A 186 20.36 -5.36 -7.61
N TYR A 187 21.61 -5.49 -8.05
CA TYR A 187 22.74 -5.82 -7.20
C TYR A 187 22.95 -4.82 -6.06
N LEU A 188 22.68 -3.53 -6.28
CA LEU A 188 22.86 -2.47 -5.29
C LEU A 188 21.60 -2.18 -4.46
N ASN A 189 20.43 -2.54 -4.94
CA ASN A 189 19.15 -2.18 -4.34
C ASN A 189 18.34 -3.41 -3.88
N ALA A 190 17.94 -4.29 -4.80
CA ALA A 190 17.09 -5.43 -4.49
C ALA A 190 17.83 -6.55 -3.74
N GLN A 191 19.05 -6.90 -4.15
CA GLN A 191 19.81 -7.96 -3.51
C GLN A 191 20.13 -7.69 -2.03
N PRO A 192 20.55 -6.48 -1.60
CA PRO A 192 20.68 -6.18 -0.17
C PRO A 192 19.37 -6.33 0.61
N VAL A 193 18.23 -5.97 0.03
CA VAL A 193 16.91 -6.19 0.65
C VAL A 193 16.67 -7.68 0.82
N TYR A 194 16.85 -8.47 -0.24
CA TYR A 194 16.66 -9.91 -0.21
C TYR A 194 17.53 -10.60 0.86
N THR A 195 18.80 -10.21 0.97
CA THR A 195 19.72 -10.85 1.90
C THR A 195 19.55 -10.42 3.36
N ARG A 196 18.93 -9.26 3.61
CA ARG A 196 18.76 -8.69 4.96
C ARG A 196 17.38 -8.89 5.55
N ALA A 197 16.38 -9.20 4.73
CA ALA A 197 15.01 -9.32 5.20
C ALA A 197 14.88 -10.35 6.34
N ASN A 198 14.08 -9.96 7.36
CA ASN A 198 13.74 -10.79 8.51
C ASN A 198 12.47 -11.62 8.29
N VAL A 199 11.90 -11.56 7.10
CA VAL A 199 10.62 -12.16 6.72
C VAL A 199 10.79 -13.04 5.48
N PRO A 200 9.84 -13.96 5.20
CA PRO A 200 9.81 -14.64 3.91
C PRO A 200 9.78 -13.64 2.76
N ILE A 201 10.67 -13.81 1.80
CA ILE A 201 10.78 -12.94 0.64
C ILE A 201 10.73 -13.75 -0.65
N PHE A 202 9.96 -13.26 -1.60
CA PHE A 202 9.85 -13.77 -2.95
C PHE A 202 10.46 -12.73 -3.89
N TRP A 203 11.54 -13.12 -4.63
CA TRP A 203 12.26 -12.22 -5.54
C TRP A 203 12.57 -12.89 -6.87
#